data_da4d04b0a1d60241ebb263e1836e478d
#
_entry.id   da4d04b0a1d60241ebb263e1836e478d
#
_cell.length_a   1.000
_cell.length_b   1.000
_cell.length_c   1.000
_cell.angle_alpha   90.00
_cell.angle_beta   90.00
_cell.angle_gamma   90.00
#
_symmetry.space_group_name_H-M   'P 1'
#
loop_
_entity.id
_entity.type
_entity.pdbx_description
1 polymer ?
#
loop_
_entity_poly.entity_id
_entity_poly.type
_entity_poly.pdbx_seq_one_letter_code
_entity_poly.pdbx_strand_id
1 'polypeptide(L)'
;MSISCFSCFSGHLDGFSDPMVDCKETKLRYRADQLFYAPVIVQESGEQVGYVCVQEANDEDMVKDAKKKAKALLKQKDMKGTKIEAFAFKEVVEATEEEMAQIPSPGSGKPTLTMPRDFNLMFQTKVGATADTDNTAYLRPETAQGIFINFKNVLNTSRQKIPFGIAQIGKAFRNEITPRNFIFRSREFEQMEVEYFIPPGDDVWPEFHQKWIEESKEFLLSVGLREELMGWDVHEGDGLAHYAQACTDVTFRFPFGEQELMGIAARGNFDLTQHTEGSGKSK
;
A
#
# COMPACT_ATOMS: atom_id res chain seq x y z
N MET A 1 -13.25 -11.33 -24.82
CA MET A 1 -12.33 -10.39 -24.18
C MET A 1 -11.75 -11.12 -22.99
N SER A 2 -10.45 -11.38 -22.92
CA SER A 2 -9.84 -12.18 -21.86
C SER A 2 -9.78 -11.37 -20.55
N ILE A 3 -9.82 -12.07 -19.41
CA ILE A 3 -9.70 -11.45 -18.07
C ILE A 3 -8.40 -10.62 -17.93
N SER A 4 -7.33 -11.00 -18.66
CA SER A 4 -6.08 -10.25 -18.74
C SER A 4 -6.24 -8.82 -19.29
N CYS A 5 -7.20 -8.59 -20.18
CA CYS A 5 -7.42 -7.28 -20.79
C CYS A 5 -7.90 -6.21 -19.79
N PHE A 6 -8.64 -6.60 -18.74
CA PHE A 6 -9.18 -5.64 -17.76
C PHE A 6 -8.13 -5.11 -16.80
N SER A 7 -7.21 -5.96 -16.37
CA SER A 7 -6.09 -5.54 -15.53
C SER A 7 -5.05 -4.70 -16.29
N CYS A 8 -5.02 -4.76 -17.62
CA CYS A 8 -4.21 -3.85 -18.45
C CYS A 8 -4.78 -2.43 -18.45
N PHE A 9 -6.10 -2.28 -18.57
CA PHE A 9 -6.73 -0.94 -18.63
C PHE A 9 -6.69 -0.18 -17.30
N SER A 10 -6.70 -0.91 -16.19
CA SER A 10 -6.59 -0.30 -14.84
C SER A 10 -5.15 0.03 -14.43
N GLY A 11 -4.14 -0.33 -15.24
CA GLY A 11 -2.73 -0.14 -14.88
C GLY A 11 -2.16 -1.14 -13.87
N HIS A 12 -2.97 -2.04 -13.31
CA HIS A 12 -2.51 -2.99 -12.27
C HIS A 12 -1.45 -3.99 -12.77
N LEU A 13 -1.44 -4.34 -14.06
CA LEU A 13 -0.43 -5.26 -14.58
C LEU A 13 0.98 -4.67 -14.56
N ASP A 14 1.09 -3.37 -14.80
CA ASP A 14 2.36 -2.69 -14.95
C ASP A 14 2.80 -1.99 -13.66
N GLY A 15 1.85 -1.55 -12.81
CA GLY A 15 2.11 -0.71 -11.65
C GLY A 15 1.80 -1.33 -10.28
N PHE A 16 1.17 -2.53 -10.22
CA PHE A 16 0.80 -3.12 -8.93
C PHE A 16 1.93 -3.97 -8.37
N SER A 17 2.95 -3.30 -7.85
CA SER A 17 4.14 -3.92 -7.29
C SER A 17 4.56 -3.25 -5.98
N ASP A 18 5.16 -4.04 -5.08
CA ASP A 18 5.83 -3.54 -3.88
C ASP A 18 7.35 -3.59 -4.09
N PRO A 19 8.11 -2.57 -3.68
CA PRO A 19 9.56 -2.62 -3.67
C PRO A 19 10.04 -3.55 -2.55
N MET A 20 10.74 -4.62 -2.89
CA MET A 20 11.16 -5.65 -1.95
C MET A 20 12.67 -5.79 -1.85
N VAL A 21 13.15 -6.03 -0.64
CA VAL A 21 14.53 -6.40 -0.34
C VAL A 21 14.60 -7.77 0.33
N ASP A 22 15.57 -8.58 -0.06
CA ASP A 22 15.84 -9.89 0.53
C ASP A 22 17.06 -9.84 1.46
N CYS A 23 16.98 -10.47 2.63
CA CYS A 23 18.16 -10.72 3.44
C CYS A 23 18.86 -11.99 2.97
N LYS A 24 20.09 -11.87 2.46
CA LYS A 24 20.86 -13.00 1.90
C LYS A 24 21.16 -14.09 2.95
N GLU A 25 21.28 -13.73 4.22
CA GLU A 25 21.61 -14.64 5.32
C GLU A 25 20.38 -15.36 5.89
N THR A 26 19.35 -14.59 6.26
CA THR A 26 18.14 -15.15 6.93
C THR A 26 17.08 -15.62 5.95
N LYS A 27 17.18 -15.27 4.66
CA LYS A 27 16.17 -15.48 3.62
C LYS A 27 14.82 -14.80 3.88
N LEU A 28 14.78 -13.90 4.85
CA LEU A 28 13.61 -13.08 5.11
C LEU A 28 13.49 -11.99 4.05
N ARG A 29 12.27 -11.68 3.71
CA ARG A 29 11.89 -10.59 2.78
C ARG A 29 11.23 -9.47 3.53
N TYR A 30 11.48 -8.25 3.08
CA TYR A 30 10.93 -7.03 3.66
C TYR A 30 10.46 -6.10 2.54
N ARG A 31 9.42 -5.33 2.77
CA ARG A 31 9.07 -4.21 1.93
C ARG A 31 10.10 -3.09 2.17
N ALA A 32 10.67 -2.55 1.10
CA ALA A 32 11.72 -1.54 1.20
C ALA A 32 11.16 -0.18 1.66
N ASP A 33 9.91 0.12 1.32
CA ASP A 33 9.13 1.28 1.74
C ASP A 33 8.62 1.19 3.20
N GLN A 34 8.70 0.02 3.84
CA GLN A 34 8.38 -0.21 5.25
C GLN A 34 9.62 -0.52 6.10
N LEU A 35 10.80 -0.34 5.52
CA LEU A 35 12.07 -0.38 6.23
C LEU A 35 12.68 1.01 6.30
N PHE A 36 13.04 1.41 7.50
CA PHE A 36 13.68 2.69 7.76
C PHE A 36 15.11 2.49 8.22
N TYR A 37 16.02 3.28 7.68
CA TYR A 37 17.40 3.30 8.12
C TYR A 37 17.83 4.70 8.54
N ALA A 38 18.79 4.76 9.45
CA ALA A 38 19.38 6.03 9.86
C ALA A 38 20.88 5.86 10.13
N PRO A 39 21.71 6.87 9.81
CA PRO A 39 23.11 6.87 10.20
C PRO A 39 23.23 6.97 11.72
N VAL A 40 24.22 6.30 12.28
CA VAL A 40 24.61 6.43 13.69
C VAL A 40 25.78 7.41 13.75
N ILE A 41 25.51 8.63 14.18
CA ILE A 41 26.47 9.74 14.23
C ILE A 41 26.84 9.99 15.70
N VAL A 42 28.13 10.08 15.98
CA VAL A 42 28.66 10.42 17.30
C VAL A 42 28.51 11.91 17.54
N GLN A 43 27.82 12.30 18.62
CA GLN A 43 27.48 13.71 18.90
C GLN A 43 28.73 14.60 19.11
N GLU A 44 29.81 14.07 19.65
CA GLU A 44 31.01 14.86 19.96
C GLU A 44 31.94 15.06 18.76
N SER A 45 32.06 14.06 17.88
CA SER A 45 32.96 14.09 16.73
C SER A 45 32.27 14.36 15.40
N GLY A 46 30.95 14.21 15.29
CA GLY A 46 30.21 14.22 14.03
C GLY A 46 30.52 13.01 13.14
N GLU A 47 31.26 12.01 13.62
CA GLU A 47 31.67 10.85 12.86
C GLU A 47 30.50 9.86 12.73
N GLN A 48 30.25 9.42 11.49
CA GLN A 48 29.31 8.34 11.21
C GLN A 48 29.97 6.98 11.43
N VAL A 49 29.47 6.22 12.38
CA VAL A 49 30.01 4.89 12.73
C VAL A 49 29.30 3.73 12.05
N GLY A 50 28.20 3.95 11.37
CA GLY A 50 27.44 2.95 10.63
C GLY A 50 25.97 3.32 10.52
N TYR A 51 25.12 2.32 10.23
CA TYR A 51 23.68 2.49 10.10
C TYR A 51 22.93 1.57 11.06
N VAL A 52 21.72 1.98 11.41
CA VAL A 52 20.67 1.12 11.97
C VAL A 52 19.56 0.97 10.97
N CYS A 53 18.86 -0.16 11.01
CA CYS A 53 17.68 -0.40 10.19
C CYS A 53 16.57 -1.00 11.05
N VAL A 54 15.38 -0.42 10.94
CA VAL A 54 14.18 -0.77 11.71
C VAL A 54 13.00 -0.99 10.77
N GLN A 55 12.03 -1.78 11.20
CA GLN A 55 10.77 -1.93 10.48
C GLN A 55 9.82 -0.80 10.84
N GLU A 56 8.90 -0.49 9.93
CA GLU A 56 7.80 0.44 10.19
C GLU A 56 7.07 0.10 11.50
N ALA A 57 6.91 1.10 12.33
CA ALA A 57 6.18 1.07 13.58
C ALA A 57 5.83 2.53 13.94
N ASN A 58 5.14 2.74 15.06
CA ASN A 58 5.01 4.11 15.58
C ASN A 58 6.38 4.71 15.92
N ASP A 59 6.51 6.02 15.86
CA ASP A 59 7.77 6.76 16.04
C ASP A 59 8.51 6.39 17.34
N GLU A 60 7.79 6.16 18.43
CA GLU A 60 8.38 5.82 19.72
C GLU A 60 9.06 4.44 19.67
N ASP A 61 8.42 3.45 19.09
CA ASP A 61 8.94 2.09 18.99
C ASP A 61 10.08 1.99 17.99
N MET A 62 10.00 2.72 16.86
CA MET A 62 11.09 2.84 15.89
C MET A 62 12.34 3.42 16.54
N VAL A 63 12.23 4.56 17.23
CA VAL A 63 13.34 5.20 17.95
C VAL A 63 13.90 4.30 19.05
N LYS A 64 13.06 3.56 19.76
CA LYS A 64 13.45 2.65 20.82
C LYS A 64 14.25 1.44 20.29
N ASP A 65 13.80 0.84 19.18
CA ASP A 65 14.51 -0.27 18.51
C ASP A 65 15.83 0.23 17.89
N ALA A 66 15.82 1.38 17.23
CA ALA A 66 17.01 2.01 16.68
C ALA A 66 18.06 2.29 17.76
N LYS A 67 17.68 2.83 18.92
CA LYS A 67 18.57 3.05 20.07
C LYS A 67 19.19 1.73 20.56
N LYS A 68 18.40 0.66 20.61
CA LYS A 68 18.91 -0.66 21.02
C LYS A 68 19.96 -1.18 20.03
N LYS A 69 19.67 -1.07 18.73
CA LYS A 69 20.59 -1.51 17.65
C LYS A 69 21.85 -0.66 17.59
N ALA A 70 21.72 0.66 17.74
CA ALA A 70 22.87 1.57 17.80
C ALA A 70 23.79 1.28 19.00
N LYS A 71 23.23 1.02 20.19
CA LYS A 71 24.03 0.57 21.34
C LYS A 71 24.79 -0.72 21.08
N ALA A 72 24.19 -1.67 20.38
CA ALA A 72 24.87 -2.92 20.01
C ALA A 72 26.00 -2.65 19.01
N LEU A 73 25.81 -1.80 18.01
CA LEU A 73 26.82 -1.37 17.07
C LEU A 73 28.02 -0.68 17.74
N LEU A 74 27.74 0.29 18.62
CA LEU A 74 28.78 1.00 19.38
C LEU A 74 29.57 0.04 20.29
N LYS A 75 28.89 -0.95 20.87
CA LYS A 75 29.57 -1.99 21.67
C LYS A 75 30.54 -2.84 20.84
N GLN A 76 30.17 -3.16 19.61
CA GLN A 76 31.04 -3.92 18.68
C GLN A 76 32.27 -3.12 18.25
N LYS A 77 32.17 -1.77 18.24
CA LYS A 77 33.27 -0.85 17.88
C LYS A 77 34.04 -0.31 19.09
N ASP A 78 33.89 -0.91 20.26
CA ASP A 78 34.51 -0.49 21.52
C ASP A 78 34.22 0.94 21.95
N MET A 79 33.09 1.51 21.45
CA MET A 79 32.63 2.88 21.73
C MET A 79 31.47 2.91 22.73
N LYS A 80 31.58 2.13 23.82
CA LYS A 80 30.53 2.05 24.85
C LYS A 80 30.31 3.40 25.56
N GLY A 81 29.05 3.80 25.71
CA GLY A 81 28.69 5.02 26.46
C GLY A 81 28.76 6.31 25.63
N THR A 82 29.17 6.24 24.37
CA THR A 82 29.18 7.40 23.46
C THR A 82 27.76 7.89 23.20
N LYS A 83 27.58 9.21 23.29
CA LYS A 83 26.30 9.86 22.92
C LYS A 83 26.18 9.95 21.40
N ILE A 84 25.00 9.66 20.90
CA ILE A 84 24.66 9.71 19.47
C ILE A 84 23.66 10.84 19.21
N GLU A 85 23.67 11.37 17.98
CA GLU A 85 22.66 12.31 17.51
C GLU A 85 21.28 11.66 17.39
N ALA A 86 20.26 12.50 17.23
CA ALA A 86 18.91 12.00 16.91
C ALA A 86 18.91 11.30 15.53
N PHE A 87 18.12 10.25 15.40
CA PHE A 87 18.03 9.52 14.15
C PHE A 87 17.28 10.33 13.08
N ALA A 88 17.90 10.52 11.93
CA ALA A 88 17.24 11.00 10.72
C ALA A 88 16.88 9.78 9.87
N PHE A 89 15.67 9.27 10.05
CA PHE A 89 15.19 8.10 9.32
C PHE A 89 14.91 8.43 7.86
N LYS A 90 15.29 7.50 6.98
CA LYS A 90 14.95 7.46 5.55
C LYS A 90 14.42 6.07 5.22
N GLU A 91 13.58 5.98 4.21
CA GLU A 91 13.14 4.69 3.69
C GLU A 91 14.25 3.95 2.95
N VAL A 92 14.30 2.64 3.10
CA VAL A 92 15.33 1.82 2.43
C VAL A 92 15.19 1.85 0.90
N VAL A 93 14.02 2.16 0.37
CA VAL A 93 13.78 2.33 -1.06
C VAL A 93 14.59 3.51 -1.64
N GLU A 94 14.87 4.52 -0.83
CA GLU A 94 15.65 5.71 -1.23
C GLU A 94 17.17 5.53 -1.11
N ALA A 95 17.62 4.39 -0.55
CA ALA A 95 19.03 4.19 -0.27
C ALA A 95 19.85 3.97 -1.54
N THR A 96 21.00 4.65 -1.62
CA THR A 96 21.98 4.43 -2.69
C THR A 96 22.62 3.05 -2.58
N GLU A 97 23.28 2.57 -3.65
CA GLU A 97 24.02 1.30 -3.62
C GLU A 97 25.10 1.27 -2.52
N GLU A 98 25.77 2.43 -2.30
CA GLU A 98 26.82 2.56 -1.27
C GLU A 98 26.25 2.46 0.14
N GLU A 99 25.08 3.06 0.38
CA GLU A 99 24.35 2.97 1.64
C GLU A 99 23.83 1.56 1.86
N MET A 100 23.21 0.94 0.84
CA MET A 100 22.70 -0.44 0.91
C MET A 100 23.76 -1.45 1.27
N ALA A 101 25.00 -1.26 0.79
CA ALA A 101 26.12 -2.11 1.16
C ALA A 101 26.47 -2.06 2.66
N GLN A 102 25.97 -1.06 3.39
CA GLN A 102 26.27 -0.83 4.81
C GLN A 102 25.04 -0.96 5.72
N ILE A 103 23.83 -0.89 5.17
CA ILE A 103 22.59 -0.99 5.94
C ILE A 103 22.41 -2.42 6.46
N PRO A 104 22.30 -2.60 7.80
CA PRO A 104 22.12 -3.93 8.36
C PRO A 104 20.68 -4.44 8.16
N SER A 105 20.54 -5.70 7.82
CA SER A 105 19.22 -6.35 7.82
C SER A 105 18.62 -6.39 9.22
N PRO A 106 17.32 -6.08 9.40
CA PRO A 106 16.66 -6.17 10.70
C PRO A 106 16.79 -7.53 11.38
N GLY A 107 16.79 -8.60 10.58
CA GLY A 107 16.84 -9.97 11.10
C GLY A 107 18.23 -10.50 11.42
N SER A 108 19.27 -10.12 10.65
CA SER A 108 20.64 -10.62 10.87
C SER A 108 21.54 -9.62 11.61
N GLY A 109 21.20 -8.33 11.60
CA GLY A 109 22.06 -7.27 12.12
C GLY A 109 23.32 -7.01 11.29
N LYS A 110 23.45 -7.63 10.11
CA LYS A 110 24.58 -7.50 9.18
C LYS A 110 24.14 -6.87 7.87
N PRO A 111 25.03 -6.22 7.09
CA PRO A 111 24.71 -5.63 5.81
C PRO A 111 24.54 -6.71 4.72
N THR A 112 23.40 -7.38 4.74
CA THR A 112 23.09 -8.53 3.87
C THR A 112 21.81 -8.34 3.06
N LEU A 113 21.29 -7.10 3.01
CA LEU A 113 20.12 -6.76 2.18
C LEU A 113 20.51 -6.72 0.70
N THR A 114 19.58 -7.10 -0.17
CA THR A 114 19.69 -6.88 -1.62
C THR A 114 19.23 -5.46 -1.96
N MET A 115 19.57 -4.99 -3.16
CA MET A 115 18.91 -3.80 -3.71
C MET A 115 17.39 -4.04 -3.81
N PRO A 116 16.58 -2.98 -3.65
CA PRO A 116 15.15 -3.04 -3.86
C PRO A 116 14.81 -3.55 -5.27
N ARG A 117 13.80 -4.40 -5.37
CA ARG A 117 13.27 -4.92 -6.63
C ARG A 117 11.76 -4.95 -6.55
N ASP A 118 11.11 -4.56 -7.63
CA ASP A 118 9.66 -4.61 -7.72
C ASP A 118 9.17 -6.05 -7.69
N PHE A 119 8.20 -6.29 -6.85
CA PHE A 119 7.52 -7.57 -6.71
C PHE A 119 6.06 -7.40 -7.10
N ASN A 120 5.67 -8.03 -8.18
CA ASN A 120 4.30 -7.96 -8.69
C ASN A 120 3.33 -8.68 -7.73
N LEU A 121 2.34 -7.96 -7.25
CA LEU A 121 1.31 -8.45 -6.34
C LEU A 121 0.17 -9.19 -7.04
N MET A 122 0.15 -9.24 -8.38
CA MET A 122 -0.85 -9.97 -9.14
C MET A 122 -0.58 -11.47 -9.12
N PHE A 123 -1.59 -12.26 -8.77
CA PHE A 123 -1.53 -13.71 -8.99
C PHE A 123 -1.74 -14.03 -10.46
N GLN A 124 -0.81 -14.80 -11.02
CA GLN A 124 -0.92 -15.35 -12.36
C GLN A 124 -1.39 -16.81 -12.30
N THR A 125 -2.23 -17.19 -13.25
CA THR A 125 -2.62 -18.59 -13.47
C THR A 125 -2.67 -18.87 -14.98
N LYS A 126 -2.56 -20.14 -15.34
CA LYS A 126 -2.72 -20.59 -16.73
C LYS A 126 -4.11 -21.14 -16.93
N VAL A 127 -4.77 -20.73 -18.00
CA VAL A 127 -6.13 -21.15 -18.36
C VAL A 127 -6.09 -21.93 -19.67
N GLY A 128 -6.74 -23.08 -19.72
CA GLY A 128 -6.80 -23.93 -20.90
C GLY A 128 -6.16 -25.30 -20.70
N ALA A 129 -6.31 -26.18 -21.69
CA ALA A 129 -5.85 -27.55 -21.64
C ALA A 129 -4.33 -27.70 -21.89
N THR A 130 -3.70 -26.71 -22.51
CA THR A 130 -2.26 -26.68 -22.81
C THR A 130 -1.56 -25.58 -22.03
N ALA A 131 -0.30 -25.82 -21.65
CA ALA A 131 0.49 -24.89 -20.83
C ALA A 131 1.16 -23.77 -21.67
N ASP A 132 0.55 -23.36 -22.79
CA ASP A 132 1.09 -22.31 -23.64
C ASP A 132 1.06 -20.94 -22.96
N THR A 133 2.06 -20.13 -23.28
CA THR A 133 2.27 -18.80 -22.67
C THR A 133 1.15 -17.81 -22.92
N ASP A 134 0.40 -18.00 -23.99
CA ASP A 134 -0.68 -17.09 -24.42
C ASP A 134 -1.97 -17.19 -23.59
N ASN A 135 -2.06 -18.18 -22.70
CA ASN A 135 -3.22 -18.44 -21.86
C ASN A 135 -3.02 -18.00 -20.40
N THR A 136 -2.21 -16.97 -20.15
CA THR A 136 -2.04 -16.40 -18.82
C THR A 136 -3.26 -15.58 -18.44
N ALA A 137 -3.82 -15.84 -17.26
CA ALA A 137 -4.84 -15.04 -16.62
C ALA A 137 -4.37 -14.54 -15.26
N TYR A 138 -4.97 -13.46 -14.79
CA TYR A 138 -4.67 -12.88 -13.49
C TYR A 138 -5.91 -12.92 -12.62
N LEU A 139 -5.71 -13.20 -11.32
CA LEU A 139 -6.76 -13.04 -10.33
C LEU A 139 -6.89 -11.55 -10.00
N ARG A 140 -8.12 -11.08 -9.77
CA ARG A 140 -8.37 -9.66 -9.50
C ARG A 140 -7.80 -9.25 -8.14
N PRO A 141 -7.05 -8.13 -8.06
CA PRO A 141 -6.50 -7.61 -6.79
C PRO A 141 -7.50 -6.75 -6.02
N GLU A 142 -8.61 -6.34 -6.68
CA GLU A 142 -9.69 -5.52 -6.14
C GLU A 142 -11.00 -5.83 -6.85
N THR A 143 -12.11 -5.40 -6.28
CA THR A 143 -13.45 -5.59 -6.86
C THR A 143 -13.91 -4.40 -7.71
N ALA A 144 -13.29 -3.23 -7.58
CA ALA A 144 -13.63 -1.99 -8.27
C ALA A 144 -13.72 -2.13 -9.79
N GLN A 145 -12.76 -2.84 -10.42
CA GLN A 145 -12.75 -3.02 -11.87
C GLN A 145 -14.00 -3.74 -12.39
N GLY A 146 -14.56 -4.67 -11.60
CA GLY A 146 -15.83 -5.32 -11.92
C GLY A 146 -17.00 -4.34 -11.97
N ILE A 147 -16.97 -3.31 -11.13
CA ILE A 147 -17.97 -2.25 -11.09
C ILE A 147 -17.88 -1.37 -12.34
N PHE A 148 -16.67 -0.89 -12.68
CA PHE A 148 -16.47 -0.05 -13.88
C PHE A 148 -16.85 -0.75 -15.17
N ILE A 149 -16.52 -2.04 -15.31
CA ILE A 149 -16.94 -2.85 -16.48
C ILE A 149 -18.45 -2.87 -16.62
N ASN A 150 -19.16 -3.02 -15.50
CA ASN A 150 -20.62 -3.14 -15.48
C ASN A 150 -21.36 -1.80 -15.40
N PHE A 151 -20.67 -0.67 -15.29
CA PHE A 151 -21.27 0.66 -15.15
C PHE A 151 -22.39 0.89 -16.16
N LYS A 152 -22.10 0.76 -17.46
CA LYS A 152 -23.07 0.99 -18.53
C LYS A 152 -24.24 -0.02 -18.51
N ASN A 153 -23.96 -1.27 -18.17
CA ASN A 153 -24.99 -2.29 -18.05
C ASN A 153 -25.97 -1.94 -16.93
N VAL A 154 -25.46 -1.56 -15.75
CA VAL A 154 -26.28 -1.17 -14.60
C VAL A 154 -27.06 0.10 -14.91
N LEU A 155 -26.41 1.13 -15.45
CA LEU A 155 -27.04 2.39 -15.84
C LEU A 155 -28.28 2.15 -16.73
N ASN A 156 -28.10 1.32 -17.77
CA ASN A 156 -29.14 1.06 -18.76
C ASN A 156 -30.25 0.13 -18.25
N THR A 157 -29.88 -0.98 -17.61
CA THR A 157 -30.85 -2.00 -17.16
C THR A 157 -31.69 -1.54 -15.97
N SER A 158 -31.07 -0.79 -15.04
CA SER A 158 -31.73 -0.25 -13.86
C SER A 158 -32.32 1.16 -14.09
N ARG A 159 -32.10 1.74 -15.28
CA ARG A 159 -32.55 3.09 -15.64
C ARG A 159 -32.14 4.14 -14.62
N GLN A 160 -30.93 4.01 -14.07
CA GLN A 160 -30.41 4.94 -13.08
C GLN A 160 -30.01 6.27 -13.74
N LYS A 161 -29.98 7.31 -12.92
CA LYS A 161 -29.43 8.63 -13.28
C LYS A 161 -28.32 8.97 -12.29
N ILE A 162 -27.31 9.65 -12.77
CA ILE A 162 -26.25 10.20 -11.92
C ILE A 162 -26.83 11.28 -11.01
N PRO A 163 -26.54 11.29 -9.69
CA PRO A 163 -25.60 10.41 -9.00
C PRO A 163 -26.24 9.06 -8.60
N PHE A 164 -25.45 7.98 -8.68
CA PHE A 164 -25.85 6.66 -8.15
C PHE A 164 -24.62 5.83 -7.80
N GLY A 165 -24.76 4.85 -6.93
CA GLY A 165 -23.70 3.96 -6.50
C GLY A 165 -23.89 2.52 -6.97
N ILE A 166 -22.79 1.81 -7.13
CA ILE A 166 -22.74 0.36 -7.30
C ILE A 166 -21.87 -0.21 -6.20
N ALA A 167 -22.44 -1.08 -5.37
CA ALA A 167 -21.72 -1.78 -4.33
C ALA A 167 -21.43 -3.21 -4.75
N GLN A 168 -20.26 -3.72 -4.38
CA GLN A 168 -19.87 -5.11 -4.58
C GLN A 168 -19.18 -5.66 -3.34
N ILE A 169 -19.56 -6.87 -2.95
CA ILE A 169 -18.85 -7.68 -1.97
C ILE A 169 -18.31 -8.88 -2.72
N GLY A 170 -17.03 -9.16 -2.58
CA GLY A 170 -16.42 -10.28 -3.29
C GLY A 170 -14.98 -10.53 -2.89
N LYS A 171 -14.44 -11.64 -3.38
CA LYS A 171 -13.05 -12.01 -3.14
C LYS A 171 -12.11 -11.20 -4.00
N ALA A 172 -11.00 -10.78 -3.39
CA ALA A 172 -9.83 -10.21 -4.05
C ALA A 172 -8.58 -11.01 -3.67
N PHE A 173 -7.52 -10.89 -4.47
CA PHE A 173 -6.33 -11.72 -4.36
C PHE A 173 -5.09 -10.86 -4.57
N ARG A 174 -4.21 -10.85 -3.57
CA ARG A 174 -2.92 -10.16 -3.65
C ARG A 174 -1.81 -11.12 -3.28
N ASN A 175 -0.79 -11.23 -4.07
CA ASN A 175 0.33 -12.15 -3.84
C ASN A 175 1.25 -11.63 -2.73
N GLU A 176 0.68 -11.49 -1.53
CA GLU A 176 1.39 -11.02 -0.35
C GLU A 176 2.59 -11.89 -0.03
N ILE A 177 3.75 -11.28 0.11
CA ILE A 177 4.98 -12.00 0.45
C ILE A 177 4.95 -12.44 1.90
N THR A 178 4.47 -11.56 2.80
CA THR A 178 4.46 -11.81 4.23
C THR A 178 3.04 -11.64 4.79
N PRO A 179 2.15 -12.63 4.61
CA PRO A 179 0.88 -12.63 5.32
C PRO A 179 1.11 -12.59 6.83
N ARG A 180 0.33 -11.78 7.54
CA ARG A 180 0.48 -11.60 9.00
C ARG A 180 -0.82 -11.11 9.64
N ASN A 181 -0.86 -11.11 10.96
CA ASN A 181 -1.98 -10.61 11.74
C ASN A 181 -3.31 -11.30 11.40
N PHE A 182 -3.25 -12.64 11.27
CA PHE A 182 -4.38 -13.50 10.95
C PHE A 182 -5.04 -13.10 9.63
N ILE A 183 -6.31 -12.67 9.63
CA ILE A 183 -7.05 -12.28 8.41
C ILE A 183 -6.72 -10.86 7.93
N PHE A 184 -6.03 -10.06 8.73
CA PHE A 184 -5.75 -8.65 8.39
C PHE A 184 -4.90 -8.52 7.12
N ARG A 185 -3.88 -9.39 6.95
CA ARG A 185 -3.08 -9.44 5.72
C ARG A 185 -2.97 -10.88 5.22
N SER A 186 -3.81 -11.22 4.26
CA SER A 186 -3.89 -12.54 3.64
C SER A 186 -3.84 -12.43 2.12
N ARG A 187 -3.54 -13.54 1.44
CA ARG A 187 -3.45 -13.59 -0.04
C ARG A 187 -4.80 -13.65 -0.73
N GLU A 188 -5.81 -14.17 -0.05
CA GLU A 188 -7.21 -14.21 -0.46
C GLU A 188 -8.04 -13.58 0.65
N PHE A 189 -8.84 -12.58 0.32
CA PHE A 189 -9.66 -11.85 1.28
C PHE A 189 -10.97 -11.42 0.65
N GLU A 190 -11.94 -11.08 1.47
CA GLU A 190 -13.19 -10.46 1.04
C GLU A 190 -13.03 -8.94 1.13
N GLN A 191 -13.49 -8.27 0.09
CA GLN A 191 -13.49 -6.82 -0.02
C GLN A 191 -14.92 -6.34 -0.28
N MET A 192 -15.30 -5.25 0.35
CA MET A 192 -16.54 -4.53 0.09
C MET A 192 -16.16 -3.16 -0.49
N GLU A 193 -16.65 -2.86 -1.68
CA GLU A 193 -16.41 -1.59 -2.35
C GLU A 193 -17.73 -0.97 -2.82
N VAL A 194 -17.77 0.36 -2.80
CA VAL A 194 -18.85 1.18 -3.35
C VAL A 194 -18.23 2.20 -4.28
N GLU A 195 -18.56 2.12 -5.56
CA GLU A 195 -18.21 3.18 -6.52
C GLU A 195 -19.45 4.07 -6.72
N TYR A 196 -19.33 5.31 -6.27
CA TYR A 196 -20.41 6.30 -6.33
C TYR A 196 -20.13 7.27 -7.47
N PHE A 197 -20.94 7.18 -8.52
CA PHE A 197 -20.80 7.96 -9.74
C PHE A 197 -21.54 9.28 -9.61
N ILE A 198 -20.81 10.39 -9.76
CA ILE A 198 -21.27 11.76 -9.61
C ILE A 198 -21.19 12.52 -10.95
N PRO A 199 -21.86 13.66 -11.12
CA PRO A 199 -21.67 14.51 -12.28
C PRO A 199 -20.21 14.93 -12.42
N PRO A 200 -19.66 15.03 -13.65
CA PRO A 200 -18.29 15.49 -13.86
C PRO A 200 -18.15 16.99 -13.51
N GLY A 201 -17.02 17.35 -12.92
CA GLY A 201 -16.68 18.74 -12.57
C GLY A 201 -15.75 18.79 -11.37
N ASP A 202 -14.73 19.65 -11.45
CA ASP A 202 -13.73 19.79 -10.39
C ASP A 202 -14.29 20.45 -9.12
N ASP A 203 -15.38 21.17 -9.26
CA ASP A 203 -16.12 21.82 -8.17
C ASP A 203 -17.19 20.90 -7.53
N VAL A 204 -17.45 19.73 -8.11
CA VAL A 204 -18.51 18.82 -7.65
C VAL A 204 -17.99 17.78 -6.66
N TRP A 205 -16.85 17.17 -6.95
CA TRP A 205 -16.34 16.03 -6.15
C TRP A 205 -16.03 16.38 -4.68
N PRO A 206 -15.58 17.60 -4.29
CA PRO A 206 -15.23 17.86 -2.89
C PRO A 206 -16.39 17.70 -1.92
N GLU A 207 -17.59 18.14 -2.32
CA GLU A 207 -18.80 17.99 -1.51
C GLU A 207 -19.15 16.50 -1.31
N PHE A 208 -19.07 15.70 -2.39
CA PHE A 208 -19.36 14.27 -2.30
C PHE A 208 -18.30 13.52 -1.50
N HIS A 209 -17.03 13.89 -1.64
CA HIS A 209 -15.94 13.27 -0.87
C HIS A 209 -16.13 13.51 0.63
N GLN A 210 -16.39 14.75 1.03
CA GLN A 210 -16.69 15.09 2.42
C GLN A 210 -17.91 14.34 2.95
N LYS A 211 -18.98 14.27 2.16
CA LYS A 211 -20.17 13.51 2.51
C LYS A 211 -19.85 12.03 2.76
N TRP A 212 -19.05 11.39 1.89
CA TRP A 212 -18.67 9.99 2.05
C TRP A 212 -17.78 9.76 3.27
N ILE A 213 -16.95 10.72 3.66
CA ILE A 213 -16.20 10.66 4.93
C ILE A 213 -17.16 10.61 6.12
N GLU A 214 -18.17 11.45 6.14
CA GLU A 214 -19.17 11.50 7.22
C GLU A 214 -20.03 10.22 7.26
N GLU A 215 -20.55 9.78 6.13
CA GLU A 215 -21.34 8.54 6.03
C GLU A 215 -20.53 7.30 6.41
N SER A 216 -19.25 7.26 6.03
CA SER A 216 -18.34 6.17 6.41
C SER A 216 -18.10 6.14 7.93
N LYS A 217 -17.93 7.29 8.55
CA LYS A 217 -17.83 7.41 10.00
C LYS A 217 -19.09 6.88 10.69
N GLU A 218 -20.25 7.34 10.25
CA GLU A 218 -21.54 6.89 10.80
C GLU A 218 -21.74 5.38 10.64
N PHE A 219 -21.39 4.83 9.47
CA PHE A 219 -21.43 3.38 9.23
C PHE A 219 -20.53 2.62 10.21
N LEU A 220 -19.28 3.02 10.37
CA LEU A 220 -18.32 2.35 11.26
C LEU A 220 -18.78 2.40 12.73
N LEU A 221 -19.33 3.54 13.18
CA LEU A 221 -19.92 3.65 14.51
C LEU A 221 -21.15 2.75 14.66
N SER A 222 -21.99 2.65 13.62
CA SER A 222 -23.20 1.82 13.65
C SER A 222 -22.94 0.33 13.78
N VAL A 223 -21.79 -0.15 13.24
CA VAL A 223 -21.36 -1.54 13.39
C VAL A 223 -20.54 -1.79 14.67
N GLY A 224 -20.43 -0.79 15.54
CA GLY A 224 -19.89 -0.92 16.89
C GLY A 224 -18.40 -0.60 17.04
N LEU A 225 -17.75 0.04 16.05
CA LEU A 225 -16.40 0.52 16.24
C LEU A 225 -16.39 1.73 17.19
N ARG A 226 -15.36 1.82 18.02
CA ARG A 226 -15.23 2.90 18.99
C ARG A 226 -14.51 4.08 18.36
N GLU A 227 -15.11 5.27 18.47
CA GLU A 227 -14.59 6.49 17.87
C GLU A 227 -13.19 6.85 18.39
N GLU A 228 -12.89 6.61 19.66
CA GLU A 228 -11.60 6.89 20.27
C GLU A 228 -10.44 6.01 19.74
N LEU A 229 -10.75 5.00 18.95
CA LEU A 229 -9.76 4.14 18.29
C LEU A 229 -9.60 4.43 16.79
N MET A 230 -10.45 5.32 16.24
CA MET A 230 -10.38 5.71 14.84
C MET A 230 -9.51 6.96 14.66
N GLY A 231 -8.80 7.01 13.56
CA GLY A 231 -8.04 8.16 13.07
C GLY A 231 -8.37 8.43 11.60
N TRP A 232 -7.81 9.51 11.09
CA TRP A 232 -7.97 9.94 9.70
C TRP A 232 -6.59 10.25 9.13
N ASP A 233 -6.26 9.64 8.02
CA ASP A 233 -5.05 9.91 7.26
C ASP A 233 -5.41 10.51 5.91
N VAL A 234 -5.01 11.76 5.67
CA VAL A 234 -5.30 12.51 4.44
C VAL A 234 -4.08 12.47 3.55
N HIS A 235 -4.20 11.83 2.40
CA HIS A 235 -3.11 11.75 1.44
C HIS A 235 -3.01 13.02 0.61
N GLU A 236 -1.79 13.56 0.49
CA GLU A 236 -1.49 14.75 -0.29
C GLU A 236 -0.26 14.53 -1.20
N GLY A 237 -0.21 15.26 -2.30
CA GLY A 237 0.94 15.27 -3.21
C GLY A 237 1.28 13.89 -3.78
N ASP A 238 2.53 13.45 -3.61
CA ASP A 238 3.03 12.18 -4.14
C ASP A 238 2.44 10.94 -3.44
N GLY A 239 1.74 11.12 -2.32
CA GLY A 239 1.02 10.04 -1.64
C GLY A 239 -0.30 9.65 -2.30
N LEU A 240 -0.79 10.44 -3.27
CA LEU A 240 -2.03 10.13 -3.99
C LEU A 240 -1.81 9.07 -5.08
N ALA A 241 -2.74 8.12 -5.17
CA ALA A 241 -2.78 7.21 -6.30
C ALA A 241 -3.00 7.99 -7.61
N HIS A 242 -2.42 7.51 -8.71
CA HIS A 242 -2.45 8.18 -10.03
C HIS A 242 -3.86 8.48 -10.58
N TYR A 243 -4.88 7.80 -10.08
CA TYR A 243 -6.28 7.99 -10.44
C TYR A 243 -7.05 8.91 -9.48
N ALA A 244 -6.46 9.28 -8.33
CA ALA A 244 -7.16 9.99 -7.27
C ALA A 244 -6.88 11.50 -7.32
N GLN A 245 -7.94 12.30 -7.11
CA GLN A 245 -7.88 13.74 -6.89
C GLN A 245 -7.76 14.08 -5.39
N ALA A 246 -8.30 13.20 -4.54
CA ALA A 246 -8.17 13.22 -3.09
C ALA A 246 -8.31 11.79 -2.55
N CYS A 247 -7.68 11.51 -1.44
CA CYS A 247 -7.84 10.26 -0.69
C CYS A 247 -7.79 10.55 0.80
N THR A 248 -8.70 9.94 1.54
CA THR A 248 -8.73 9.99 3.00
C THR A 248 -8.96 8.58 3.52
N ASP A 249 -8.02 8.07 4.30
CA ASP A 249 -8.14 6.76 4.92
C ASP A 249 -8.67 6.90 6.34
N VAL A 250 -9.59 6.02 6.70
CA VAL A 250 -9.96 5.80 8.09
C VAL A 250 -8.97 4.82 8.67
N THR A 251 -8.20 5.23 9.66
CA THR A 251 -7.32 4.35 10.40
C THR A 251 -8.01 3.81 11.66
N PHE A 252 -7.52 2.69 12.16
CA PHE A 252 -8.02 2.09 13.39
C PHE A 252 -6.86 1.52 14.21
N ARG A 253 -6.93 1.75 15.53
CA ARG A 253 -5.94 1.24 16.46
C ARG A 253 -6.22 -0.22 16.81
N PHE A 254 -5.61 -1.12 16.04
CA PHE A 254 -5.61 -2.56 16.29
C PHE A 254 -4.65 -2.93 17.43
N PRO A 255 -4.72 -4.16 17.99
CA PRO A 255 -3.76 -4.63 19.00
C PRO A 255 -2.31 -4.66 18.53
N PHE A 256 -2.07 -4.66 17.21
CA PHE A 256 -0.74 -4.68 16.58
C PHE A 256 -0.33 -3.31 15.99
N GLY A 257 -1.03 -2.26 16.32
CA GLY A 257 -0.74 -0.88 15.88
C GLY A 257 -1.89 -0.24 15.12
N GLU A 258 -1.73 1.03 14.78
CA GLU A 258 -2.67 1.76 13.94
C GLU A 258 -2.46 1.37 12.48
N GLN A 259 -3.54 1.04 11.80
CA GLN A 259 -3.53 0.62 10.40
C GLN A 259 -4.79 1.12 9.70
N GLU A 260 -4.72 1.25 8.38
CA GLU A 260 -5.84 1.56 7.51
C GLU A 260 -6.97 0.52 7.68
N LEU A 261 -8.19 1.02 7.78
CA LEU A 261 -9.41 0.22 7.85
C LEU A 261 -10.28 0.39 6.60
N MET A 262 -10.37 1.60 6.08
CA MET A 262 -11.21 1.96 4.92
C MET A 262 -10.60 3.15 4.20
N GLY A 263 -10.50 3.10 2.88
CA GLY A 263 -10.09 4.23 2.03
C GLY A 263 -11.28 4.89 1.35
N ILE A 264 -11.28 6.21 1.28
CA ILE A 264 -12.29 7.03 0.61
C ILE A 264 -11.57 7.91 -0.41
N ALA A 265 -11.67 7.57 -1.70
CA ALA A 265 -10.95 8.26 -2.76
C ALA A 265 -11.89 8.95 -3.75
N ALA A 266 -11.56 10.18 -4.12
CA ALA A 266 -12.15 10.85 -5.28
C ALA A 266 -11.36 10.46 -6.53
N ARG A 267 -11.84 9.46 -7.28
CA ARG A 267 -11.08 8.81 -8.38
C ARG A 267 -11.07 9.59 -9.70
N GLY A 268 -11.84 10.62 -9.86
CA GLY A 268 -11.95 11.33 -11.14
C GLY A 268 -12.57 10.46 -12.24
N ASN A 269 -12.15 10.68 -13.50
CA ASN A 269 -12.68 9.98 -14.67
C ASN A 269 -11.72 8.95 -15.27
N PHE A 270 -10.60 8.66 -14.62
CA PHE A 270 -9.53 7.81 -15.14
C PHE A 270 -10.04 6.45 -15.62
N ASP A 271 -10.70 5.69 -14.74
CA ASP A 271 -11.16 4.34 -15.05
C ASP A 271 -12.14 4.30 -16.24
N LEU A 272 -13.15 5.19 -16.26
CA LEU A 272 -14.12 5.26 -17.35
C LEU A 272 -13.50 5.72 -18.67
N THR A 273 -12.49 6.59 -18.62
CA THR A 273 -11.72 7.02 -19.79
C THR A 273 -10.93 5.86 -20.36
N GLN A 274 -10.16 5.14 -19.55
CA GLN A 274 -9.40 3.96 -19.96
C GLN A 274 -10.30 2.89 -20.61
N HIS A 275 -11.46 2.63 -20.03
CA HIS A 275 -12.44 1.70 -20.61
C HIS A 275 -13.04 2.20 -21.93
N THR A 276 -13.23 3.50 -22.08
CA THR A 276 -13.73 4.11 -23.32
C THR A 276 -12.69 3.97 -24.44
N GLU A 277 -11.45 4.34 -24.17
CA GLU A 277 -10.34 4.26 -25.11
C GLU A 277 -10.07 2.82 -25.53
N GLY A 278 -9.92 1.92 -24.57
CA GLY A 278 -9.60 0.51 -24.85
C GLY A 278 -10.72 -0.27 -25.51
N SER A 279 -11.99 0.10 -25.32
CA SER A 279 -13.12 -0.55 -25.98
C SER A 279 -13.56 0.12 -27.29
N GLY A 280 -13.10 1.34 -27.57
CA GLY A 280 -13.57 2.19 -28.66
C GLY A 280 -15.06 2.57 -28.57
N LYS A 281 -15.65 2.44 -27.37
CA LYS A 281 -17.07 2.71 -27.11
C LYS A 281 -17.21 3.69 -25.96
N SER A 282 -17.95 4.80 -26.19
CA SER A 282 -18.28 5.75 -25.11
C SER A 282 -19.00 5.05 -23.95
N LYS A 283 -18.57 5.36 -22.77
CA LYS A 283 -19.13 4.92 -21.48
C LYS A 283 -19.97 6.01 -20.83
#